data_d02a8021d437c129127eee6e95053711
#
_entry.id   d02a8021d437c129127eee6e95053711
#
_cell.length_a   1.000
_cell.length_b   1.000
_cell.length_c   1.000
_cell.angle_alpha   90.00
_cell.angle_beta   90.00
_cell.angle_gamma   90.00
#
_symmetry.space_group_name_H-M   'P 1'
#
loop_
_entity.id
_entity.type
_entity.pdbx_description
1 polymer ?
#
loop_
_entity_poly.entity_id
_entity_poly.type
_entity_poly.pdbx_seq_one_letter_code
_entity_poly.pdbx_strand_id
1 'polypeptide(L)' 'MIKDTIVAEVRKDLIERSNVGIEKYNTTLDRTDIDLKGWLQHAYEETLDKALYLKRAIREL' A
#
# COMPACT_ATOMS: atom_id res chain seq x y z
N MET A 1 -17.16 14.44 8.69
CA MET A 1 -16.16 14.25 9.76
C MET A 1 -15.96 12.77 10.06
N ILE A 2 -14.72 12.32 10.14
CA ILE A 2 -14.39 10.94 10.51
C ILE A 2 -14.33 10.88 12.04
N LYS A 3 -15.21 10.08 12.64
CA LYS A 3 -15.26 9.93 14.10
C LYS A 3 -14.21 8.94 14.62
N ASP A 4 -13.86 7.94 13.81
CA ASP A 4 -12.86 6.95 14.16
C ASP A 4 -11.47 7.52 13.89
N THR A 5 -10.69 7.71 14.94
CA THR A 5 -9.36 8.32 14.84
C THR A 5 -8.35 7.45 14.09
N ILE A 6 -8.49 6.14 14.17
CA ILE A 6 -7.64 5.23 13.40
C ILE A 6 -7.91 5.37 11.90
N VAL A 7 -9.19 5.46 11.54
CA VAL A 7 -9.58 5.69 10.13
C VAL A 7 -9.03 7.03 9.63
N ALA A 8 -9.10 8.07 10.44
CA ALA A 8 -8.57 9.38 10.08
C ALA A 8 -7.05 9.33 9.84
N GLU A 9 -6.32 8.62 10.68
CA GLU A 9 -4.87 8.43 10.53
C GLU A 9 -4.53 7.65 9.27
N VAL A 10 -5.23 6.56 9.00
CA VAL A 10 -5.02 5.76 7.79
C VAL A 10 -5.34 6.55 6.53
N ARG A 11 -6.38 7.38 6.57
CA ARG A 11 -6.72 8.26 5.45
C ARG A 11 -5.57 9.21 5.15
N LYS A 12 -4.98 9.81 6.15
CA LYS A 12 -3.82 10.69 6.00
C LYS A 12 -2.65 9.94 5.39
N ASP A 13 -2.36 8.75 5.89
CA ASP A 13 -1.28 7.91 5.39
C ASP A 13 -1.50 7.54 3.92
N LEU A 14 -2.73 7.24 3.53
CA LEU A 14 -3.05 6.93 2.13
C LEU A 14 -2.76 8.10 1.20
N ILE A 15 -3.12 9.31 1.62
CA ILE A 15 -2.88 10.52 0.82
C ILE A 15 -1.36 10.76 0.67
N GLU A 16 -0.61 10.68 1.76
CA GLU A 16 0.83 10.86 1.75
C GLU A 16 1.52 9.82 0.89
N ARG A 17 1.11 8.55 1.00
CA ARG A 17 1.66 7.46 0.22
C ARG A 17 1.36 7.62 -1.26
N SER A 18 0.14 8.05 -1.60
CA SER A 18 -0.23 8.34 -2.99
C SER A 18 0.65 9.43 -3.59
N ASN A 19 0.88 10.51 -2.84
CA ASN A 19 1.72 11.61 -3.31
C ASN A 19 3.17 11.17 -3.54
N VAL A 20 3.72 10.35 -2.65
CA VAL A 20 5.06 9.76 -2.84
C VAL A 20 5.11 8.90 -4.10
N GLY A 21 4.09 8.09 -4.33
CA GLY A 21 4.01 7.24 -5.52
C GLY A 21 3.93 8.06 -6.81
N ILE A 22 3.12 9.12 -6.82
CA ILE A 22 2.98 10.00 -7.99
C ILE A 22 4.32 10.69 -8.28
N GLU A 23 4.99 11.19 -7.26
CA GLU A 23 6.29 11.84 -7.41
C GLU A 23 7.34 10.87 -7.96
N LYS A 24 7.36 9.63 -7.48
CA LYS A 24 8.34 8.62 -7.85
C LYS A 24 8.11 8.05 -9.25
N TYR A 25 6.86 7.78 -9.61
CA TYR A 25 6.51 7.07 -10.85
C TYR A 25 5.83 7.96 -11.90
N ASN A 26 5.53 9.21 -11.55
CA ASN A 26 4.87 10.19 -12.42
C ASN A 26 3.52 9.70 -12.98
N THR A 27 2.77 8.95 -12.17
CA THR A 27 1.46 8.44 -12.54
C THR A 27 0.62 8.12 -11.31
N THR A 28 -0.69 8.06 -11.49
CA THR A 28 -1.61 7.58 -10.48
C THR A 28 -1.95 6.11 -10.75
N LEU A 29 -2.81 5.52 -9.91
CA LEU A 29 -3.31 4.16 -10.14
C LEU A 29 -4.33 4.07 -11.28
N ASP A 30 -4.72 5.20 -11.87
CA ASP A 30 -5.61 5.24 -13.04
C ASP A 30 -4.90 4.82 -14.34
N ARG A 31 -3.62 4.53 -14.27
CA ARG A 31 -2.84 4.07 -15.42
C ARG A 31 -3.44 2.78 -16.01
N THR A 32 -3.32 2.63 -17.34
CA THR A 32 -3.90 1.50 -18.07
C THR A 32 -2.86 0.60 -18.74
N ASP A 33 -1.58 0.87 -18.52
CA ASP A 33 -0.47 0.08 -19.10
C ASP A 33 -0.15 -1.19 -18.33
N ILE A 34 -0.78 -1.40 -17.18
CA ILE A 34 -0.65 -2.62 -16.37
C ILE A 34 -1.97 -3.38 -16.48
N ASP A 35 -1.91 -4.62 -16.94
CA ASP A 35 -3.09 -5.48 -17.06
C ASP A 35 -3.49 -6.10 -15.71
N LEU A 36 -4.59 -6.85 -15.72
CA LEU A 36 -5.10 -7.47 -14.49
C LEU A 36 -4.06 -8.40 -13.86
N LYS A 37 -3.35 -9.17 -14.68
CA LYS A 37 -2.32 -10.08 -14.17
C LYS A 37 -1.20 -9.29 -13.48
N GLY A 38 -0.81 -8.16 -14.03
CA GLY A 38 0.20 -7.28 -13.44
C GLY A 38 -0.23 -6.74 -12.09
N TRP A 39 -1.47 -6.26 -11.97
CA TRP A 39 -2.01 -5.80 -10.70
C TRP A 39 -2.07 -6.90 -9.64
N LEU A 40 -2.50 -8.10 -10.04
CA LEU A 40 -2.53 -9.25 -9.13
C LEU A 40 -1.13 -9.65 -8.68
N GLN A 41 -0.14 -9.59 -9.57
CA GLN A 41 1.24 -9.89 -9.22
C GLN A 41 1.80 -8.91 -8.21
N HIS A 42 1.54 -7.61 -8.39
CA HIS A 42 1.95 -6.60 -7.41
C HIS A 42 1.32 -6.84 -6.05
N ALA A 43 0.02 -7.10 -6.01
CA ALA A 43 -0.68 -7.38 -4.77
C ALA A 43 -0.14 -8.63 -4.07
N TYR A 44 0.17 -9.66 -4.84
CA TYR A 44 0.76 -10.90 -4.32
C TYR A 44 2.12 -10.63 -3.67
N GLU A 45 2.98 -9.90 -4.35
CA GLU A 45 4.31 -9.56 -3.83
C GLU A 45 4.22 -8.78 -2.53
N GLU A 46 3.32 -7.81 -2.42
CA GLU A 46 3.08 -7.05 -1.19
C GLU A 46 2.58 -7.94 -0.06
N THR A 47 1.76 -8.94 -0.38
CA THR A 47 1.28 -9.90 0.61
C THR A 47 2.41 -10.76 1.15
N LEU A 48 3.35 -11.16 0.29
CA LEU A 48 4.54 -11.89 0.71
C LEU A 48 5.41 -11.04 1.63
N ASP A 49 5.63 -9.78 1.29
CA ASP A 49 6.40 -8.86 2.12
C ASP A 49 5.75 -8.69 3.50
N LYS A 50 4.43 -8.52 3.53
CA LYS A 50 3.68 -8.42 4.77
C LYS A 50 3.87 -9.65 5.65
N ALA A 51 3.85 -10.84 5.05
CA ALA A 51 4.08 -12.10 5.78
C ALA A 51 5.48 -12.12 6.41
N LEU A 52 6.47 -11.65 5.68
CA LEU A 52 7.85 -11.58 6.18
C LEU A 52 7.97 -10.62 7.37
N TYR A 53 7.36 -9.45 7.28
CA TYR A 53 7.37 -8.47 8.37
C TYR A 53 6.66 -9.02 9.62
N LEU A 54 5.53 -9.69 9.43
CA LEU A 54 4.81 -10.31 10.54
C LEU A 54 5.65 -11.38 11.23
N LYS A 55 6.29 -12.24 10.45
CA LYS A 55 7.15 -13.29 11.01
C LYS A 55 8.33 -12.71 11.77
N ARG A 56 8.94 -11.68 11.22
CA ARG A 56 10.05 -10.98 11.88
C ARG A 56 9.61 -10.41 13.23
N ALA A 57 8.44 -9.78 13.27
CA ALA A 57 7.89 -9.20 14.50
C ALA A 57 7.54 -10.27 15.53
N ILE A 58 6.91 -11.37 15.10
CA ILE A 58 6.56 -12.49 15.99
C ILE A 58 7.81 -13.07 16.65
N ARG A 59 8.92 -13.14 15.93
CA ARG A 59 10.18 -13.69 16.48
C ARG A 59 10.75 -12.84 17.63
N GLU A 60 10.33 -11.60 17.77
CA GLU A 60 10.74 -10.74 18.88
C GLU A 60 9.88 -10.94 20.13
N LEU A 61 8.78 -11.65 20.02
CA LEU A 61 7.95 -12.00 21.16
C LEU A 61 8.57 -13.24 21.86
#